data_33d349e16917af7b2e0e25b62edb22ba
#
_entry.id   33d349e16917af7b2e0e25b62edb22ba
#
_cell.length_a   1.000
_cell.length_b   1.000
_cell.length_c   1.000
_cell.angle_alpha   90.00
_cell.angle_beta   90.00
_cell.angle_gamma   90.00
#
_symmetry.space_group_name_H-M   'P 1'
#
loop_
_entity.id
_entity.type
_entity.pdbx_description
1 polymer ?
#
loop_
_entity_poly.entity_id
_entity_poly.type
_entity_poly.pdbx_seq_one_letter_code
_entity_poly.pdbx_strand_id
1 'polypeptide(L)'
;MSKHPLLLALTLLSASLFTGQAFADRTVTDQLGRQVTLPDHITRVVVLQHQTLNLLVQLHAAEDIVGVLSSWQKQLGPQFARFMPEIGQLATPGDLTQVNIESLLALRPQVVFVANHAPPAMIAPTQQAGNPGVANPLRQDAAGETN
;
A
#
# COMPACT_ATOMS: atom_id res chain seq x y z
N MET A 1 36.09 -38.99 30.40
CA MET A 1 36.73 -37.80 30.38
C MET A 1 36.09 -36.75 29.61
N SER A 2 35.79 -35.91 29.27
CA SER A 2 35.32 -34.61 28.81
C SER A 2 34.23 -34.69 27.78
N LYS A 3 33.03 -34.97 28.25
CA LYS A 3 31.82 -34.77 27.46
C LYS A 3 31.33 -33.30 27.50
N HIS A 4 32.00 -32.42 28.23
CA HIS A 4 31.62 -31.01 28.39
C HIS A 4 31.76 -30.13 27.15
N PRO A 5 32.76 -30.29 26.25
CA PRO A 5 32.85 -29.48 25.03
C PRO A 5 31.71 -29.76 24.02
N LEU A 6 31.21 -30.98 24.00
CA LEU A 6 30.08 -31.35 23.13
C LEU A 6 28.76 -30.77 23.57
N LEU A 7 28.50 -30.64 24.88
CA LEU A 7 27.33 -30.02 25.44
C LEU A 7 27.33 -28.51 25.22
N LEU A 8 28.47 -27.84 25.30
CA LEU A 8 28.60 -26.42 25.02
C LEU A 8 28.37 -26.07 23.54
N ALA A 9 28.83 -26.94 22.63
CA ALA A 9 28.62 -26.76 21.19
C ALA A 9 27.14 -26.92 20.82
N LEU A 10 26.42 -27.84 21.46
CA LEU A 10 24.98 -28.02 21.27
C LEU A 10 24.16 -26.85 21.79
N THR A 11 24.56 -26.22 22.89
CA THR A 11 23.88 -25.06 23.47
C THR A 11 24.07 -23.81 22.60
N LEU A 12 25.22 -23.63 21.98
CA LEU A 12 25.50 -22.55 21.04
C LEU A 12 24.72 -22.71 19.73
N LEU A 13 24.50 -23.92 19.25
CA LEU A 13 23.74 -24.20 18.05
C LEU A 13 22.25 -23.93 18.23
N SER A 14 21.70 -24.22 19.42
CA SER A 14 20.30 -23.96 19.70
C SER A 14 19.98 -22.47 19.89
N ALA A 15 20.95 -21.67 20.34
CA ALA A 15 20.80 -20.21 20.46
C ALA A 15 20.73 -19.51 19.08
N SER A 16 21.38 -20.08 18.05
CA SER A 16 21.35 -19.51 16.70
C SER A 16 20.01 -19.73 15.96
N LEU A 17 19.16 -20.64 16.43
CA LEU A 17 17.85 -20.90 15.84
C LEU A 17 16.78 -19.86 16.24
N PHE A 18 17.05 -19.04 17.25
CA PHE A 18 16.14 -17.97 17.69
C PHE A 18 16.49 -16.58 17.11
N THR A 19 17.52 -16.49 16.28
CA THR A 19 17.88 -15.22 15.64
C THR A 19 16.97 -14.94 14.45
N GLY A 20 15.89 -14.24 14.72
CA GLY A 20 15.40 -13.28 13.78
C GLY A 20 14.41 -13.81 12.78
N GLN A 21 13.14 -13.56 13.04
CA GLN A 21 12.24 -13.15 11.99
C GLN A 21 12.34 -11.63 11.90
N ALA A 22 13.39 -11.13 11.25
CA ALA A 22 13.43 -9.73 10.88
C ALA A 22 12.43 -9.52 9.73
N PHE A 23 11.41 -8.70 9.95
CA PHE A 23 10.54 -8.23 8.88
C PHE A 23 11.38 -7.34 7.97
N ALA A 24 11.74 -7.87 6.79
CA ALA A 24 12.51 -7.13 5.81
C ALA A 24 11.55 -6.25 5.00
N ASP A 25 11.79 -4.94 4.97
CA ASP A 25 11.14 -4.05 4.03
C ASP A 25 11.47 -4.46 2.60
N ARG A 26 10.51 -4.31 1.69
CA ARG A 26 10.70 -4.57 0.26
C ARG A 26 10.72 -3.27 -0.50
N THR A 27 11.64 -3.16 -1.44
CA THR A 27 11.72 -2.03 -2.36
C THR A 27 11.13 -2.43 -3.70
N VAL A 28 10.18 -1.65 -4.18
CA VAL A 28 9.55 -1.82 -5.48
C VAL A 28 9.74 -0.56 -6.32
N THR A 29 9.72 -0.71 -7.63
CA THR A 29 9.73 0.43 -8.55
C THR A 29 8.30 0.67 -9.03
N ASP A 30 7.80 1.88 -8.84
CA ASP A 30 6.47 2.24 -9.29
C ASP A 30 6.45 2.57 -10.79
N GLN A 31 5.26 2.86 -11.31
CA GLN A 31 5.09 3.16 -12.74
C GLN A 31 5.76 4.46 -13.16
N LEU A 32 6.04 5.35 -12.23
CA LEU A 32 6.77 6.60 -12.49
C LEU A 32 8.30 6.43 -12.38
N GLY A 33 8.78 5.20 -12.18
CA GLY A 33 10.21 4.89 -12.03
C GLY A 33 10.77 5.18 -10.65
N ARG A 34 9.93 5.45 -9.64
CA ARG A 34 10.39 5.76 -8.29
C ARG A 34 10.63 4.50 -7.48
N GLN A 35 11.67 4.52 -6.67
CA GLN A 35 11.93 3.48 -5.69
C GLN A 35 11.05 3.71 -4.46
N VAL A 36 10.20 2.74 -4.14
CA VAL A 36 9.29 2.81 -3.00
C VAL A 36 9.58 1.65 -2.06
N THR A 37 9.86 1.95 -0.81
CA THR A 37 10.09 0.94 0.23
C THR A 37 8.78 0.61 0.92
N LEU A 38 8.40 -0.66 0.89
CA LEU A 38 7.16 -1.16 1.48
C LEU A 38 7.47 -2.01 2.71
N PRO A 39 6.68 -1.90 3.79
CA PRO A 39 6.77 -2.82 4.91
C PRO A 39 6.35 -4.24 4.47
N ASP A 40 6.85 -5.24 5.19
CA ASP A 40 6.58 -6.64 4.85
C ASP A 40 5.11 -7.02 5.05
N HIS A 41 4.48 -6.50 6.10
CA HIS A 41 3.05 -6.66 6.36
C HIS A 41 2.31 -5.35 6.11
N ILE A 42 1.42 -5.36 5.12
CA ILE A 42 0.59 -4.21 4.77
C ILE A 42 -0.84 -4.53 5.17
N THR A 43 -1.36 -3.78 6.15
CA THR A 43 -2.72 -3.93 6.67
C THR A 43 -3.54 -2.63 6.60
N ARG A 44 -2.92 -1.53 6.18
CA ARG A 44 -3.57 -0.22 6.09
C ARG A 44 -3.22 0.43 4.76
N VAL A 45 -4.19 0.44 3.87
CA VAL A 45 -4.04 0.94 2.49
C VAL A 45 -5.07 2.02 2.22
N VAL A 46 -4.66 3.11 1.61
CA VAL A 46 -5.54 4.14 1.05
C VAL A 46 -5.49 4.05 -0.47
N VAL A 47 -6.66 4.02 -1.11
CA VAL A 47 -6.78 3.83 -2.55
C VAL A 47 -7.51 5.02 -3.16
N LEU A 48 -6.75 5.91 -3.79
CA LEU A 48 -7.29 7.14 -4.41
C LEU A 48 -7.46 7.00 -5.92
N GLN A 49 -7.49 5.76 -6.41
CA GLN A 49 -7.66 5.45 -7.82
C GLN A 49 -8.60 4.27 -7.99
N HIS A 50 -9.64 4.43 -8.81
CA HIS A 50 -10.77 3.49 -8.90
C HIS A 50 -10.41 2.13 -9.51
N GLN A 51 -9.52 2.08 -10.48
CA GLN A 51 -9.10 0.80 -11.10
C GLN A 51 -8.35 -0.08 -10.10
N THR A 52 -7.47 0.51 -9.28
CA THR A 52 -6.77 -0.20 -8.22
C THR A 52 -7.74 -0.67 -7.14
N LEU A 53 -8.73 0.14 -6.79
CA LEU A 53 -9.77 -0.24 -5.83
C LEU A 53 -10.53 -1.49 -6.32
N ASN A 54 -10.95 -1.49 -7.56
CA ASN A 54 -11.63 -2.64 -8.17
C ASN A 54 -10.74 -3.90 -8.14
N LEU A 55 -9.47 -3.76 -8.50
CA LEU A 55 -8.53 -4.88 -8.48
C LEU A 55 -8.35 -5.46 -7.06
N LEU A 56 -8.15 -4.61 -6.06
CA LEU A 56 -7.95 -5.06 -4.69
C LEU A 56 -9.17 -5.79 -4.14
N VAL A 57 -10.38 -5.34 -4.50
CA VAL A 57 -11.60 -6.04 -4.13
C VAL A 57 -11.67 -7.42 -4.80
N GLN A 58 -11.31 -7.51 -6.06
CA GLN A 58 -11.27 -8.81 -6.78
C GLN A 58 -10.22 -9.75 -6.20
N LEU A 59 -9.12 -9.23 -5.69
CA LEU A 59 -8.07 -10.01 -5.04
C LEU A 59 -8.36 -10.34 -3.57
N HIS A 60 -9.55 -10.02 -3.08
CA HIS A 60 -9.96 -10.22 -1.68
C HIS A 60 -9.09 -9.47 -0.66
N ALA A 61 -8.58 -8.30 -1.04
CA ALA A 61 -7.76 -7.44 -0.19
C ALA A 61 -8.53 -6.23 0.36
N ALA A 62 -9.85 -6.22 0.27
CA ALA A 62 -10.68 -5.10 0.70
C ALA A 62 -10.58 -4.81 2.20
N GLU A 63 -10.33 -5.80 3.02
CA GLU A 63 -10.23 -5.64 4.48
C GLU A 63 -9.08 -4.75 4.93
N ASP A 64 -8.03 -4.63 4.11
CA ASP A 64 -6.87 -3.79 4.40
C ASP A 64 -7.06 -2.33 3.96
N ILE A 65 -8.15 -2.02 3.28
CA ILE A 65 -8.45 -0.67 2.79
C ILE A 65 -9.07 0.15 3.92
N VAL A 66 -8.43 1.25 4.26
CA VAL A 66 -8.87 2.16 5.33
C VAL A 66 -9.39 3.49 4.80
N GLY A 67 -9.16 3.79 3.54
CA GLY A 67 -9.65 4.99 2.88
C GLY A 67 -9.72 4.81 1.37
N VAL A 68 -10.65 5.50 0.74
CA VAL A 68 -10.92 5.41 -0.69
C VAL A 68 -11.09 6.78 -1.30
N LEU A 69 -11.03 6.85 -2.64
CA LEU A 69 -11.32 8.08 -3.37
C LEU A 69 -12.77 8.51 -3.13
N SER A 70 -12.98 9.82 -2.99
CA SER A 70 -14.32 10.37 -2.70
C SER A 70 -15.30 10.15 -3.84
N SER A 71 -14.82 10.05 -5.07
CA SER A 71 -15.64 9.86 -6.27
C SER A 71 -15.87 8.39 -6.63
N TRP A 72 -15.70 7.46 -5.71
CA TRP A 72 -15.80 6.02 -6.04
C TRP A 72 -17.14 5.63 -6.66
N GLN A 73 -18.26 6.22 -6.20
CA GLN A 73 -19.57 5.95 -6.78
C GLN A 73 -19.68 6.41 -8.23
N LYS A 74 -19.13 7.59 -8.53
CA LYS A 74 -19.10 8.14 -9.88
C LYS A 74 -18.26 7.28 -10.82
N GLN A 75 -17.11 6.82 -10.34
CA GLN A 75 -16.14 6.08 -11.15
C GLN A 75 -16.52 4.61 -11.36
N LEU A 76 -17.05 3.97 -10.33
CA LEU A 76 -17.33 2.52 -10.33
C LEU A 76 -18.83 2.20 -10.36
N GLY A 77 -19.66 3.19 -10.11
CA GLY A 77 -21.11 3.00 -9.98
C GLY A 77 -21.54 2.62 -8.56
N PRO A 78 -22.79 2.95 -8.19
CA PRO A 78 -23.29 2.70 -6.83
C PRO A 78 -23.39 1.20 -6.49
N GLN A 79 -23.55 0.35 -7.50
CA GLN A 79 -23.63 -1.11 -7.33
C GLN A 79 -22.30 -1.72 -6.84
N PHE A 80 -21.20 -1.00 -6.92
CA PHE A 80 -19.91 -1.46 -6.41
C PHE A 80 -19.96 -1.81 -4.92
N ALA A 81 -20.83 -1.14 -4.16
CA ALA A 81 -21.04 -1.43 -2.75
C ALA A 81 -21.53 -2.88 -2.47
N ARG A 82 -22.02 -3.58 -3.48
CA ARG A 82 -22.38 -5.01 -3.34
C ARG A 82 -21.14 -5.89 -3.15
N PHE A 83 -20.02 -5.49 -3.72
CA PHE A 83 -18.75 -6.21 -3.59
C PHE A 83 -17.94 -5.77 -2.37
N MET A 84 -18.22 -4.57 -1.86
CA MET A 84 -17.56 -3.97 -0.70
C MET A 84 -18.59 -3.19 0.11
N PRO A 85 -19.42 -3.88 0.93
CA PRO A 85 -20.53 -3.22 1.64
C PRO A 85 -20.10 -2.08 2.58
N GLU A 86 -18.88 -2.16 3.13
CA GLU A 86 -18.33 -1.18 4.07
C GLU A 86 -17.83 0.10 3.39
N ILE A 87 -17.79 0.17 2.05
CA ILE A 87 -17.16 1.28 1.34
C ILE A 87 -17.77 2.64 1.69
N GLY A 88 -19.10 2.69 1.92
CA GLY A 88 -19.78 3.91 2.29
C GLY A 88 -19.41 4.45 3.67
N GLN A 89 -18.80 3.65 4.51
CA GLN A 89 -18.35 4.02 5.86
C GLN A 89 -16.86 4.35 5.93
N LEU A 90 -16.11 4.08 4.87
CA LEU A 90 -14.69 4.38 4.84
C LEU A 90 -14.43 5.87 4.68
N ALA A 91 -13.31 6.32 5.24
CA ALA A 91 -12.83 7.68 5.05
C ALA A 91 -12.50 7.97 3.59
N THR A 92 -12.69 9.22 3.18
CA THR A 92 -12.39 9.68 1.83
C THR A 92 -11.38 10.84 1.90
N PRO A 93 -10.08 10.52 2.12
CA PRO A 93 -9.06 11.56 2.33
C PRO A 93 -8.67 12.32 1.07
N GLY A 94 -9.19 11.90 -0.08
CA GLY A 94 -8.89 12.56 -1.35
C GLY A 94 -9.58 11.90 -2.52
N ASP A 95 -9.12 12.26 -3.71
CA ASP A 95 -9.66 11.78 -4.98
C ASP A 95 -8.51 11.61 -6.00
N LEU A 96 -8.84 11.50 -7.27
CA LEU A 96 -7.89 11.25 -8.36
C LEU A 96 -6.79 12.33 -8.45
N THR A 97 -7.11 13.59 -8.16
CA THR A 97 -6.20 14.72 -8.34
C THR A 97 -5.98 15.56 -7.09
N GLN A 98 -6.62 15.22 -5.99
CA GLN A 98 -6.56 16.00 -4.74
C GLN A 98 -6.42 15.07 -3.54
N VAL A 99 -5.70 15.53 -2.51
CA VAL A 99 -5.57 14.83 -1.25
C VAL A 99 -5.61 15.84 -0.10
N ASN A 100 -6.35 15.49 0.96
CA ASN A 100 -6.28 16.20 2.23
C ASN A 100 -5.26 15.49 3.11
N ILE A 101 -4.12 16.13 3.33
CA ILE A 101 -2.99 15.53 4.04
C ILE A 101 -3.34 15.20 5.50
N GLU A 102 -4.07 16.07 6.18
CA GLU A 102 -4.47 15.83 7.58
C GLU A 102 -5.37 14.61 7.72
N SER A 103 -6.35 14.47 6.83
CA SER A 103 -7.23 13.31 6.78
C SER A 103 -6.47 12.04 6.44
N LEU A 104 -5.50 12.13 5.53
CA LEU A 104 -4.66 11.01 5.14
C LEU A 104 -3.79 10.54 6.32
N LEU A 105 -3.12 11.46 7.00
CA LEU A 105 -2.27 11.16 8.15
C LEU A 105 -3.06 10.54 9.30
N ALA A 106 -4.29 10.97 9.52
CA ALA A 106 -5.16 10.42 10.55
C ALA A 106 -5.47 8.94 10.35
N LEU A 107 -5.44 8.46 9.10
CA LEU A 107 -5.67 7.06 8.76
C LEU A 107 -4.43 6.18 8.96
N ARG A 108 -3.26 6.77 9.13
CA ARG A 108 -1.98 6.07 9.28
C ARG A 108 -1.76 5.00 8.19
N PRO A 109 -1.85 5.35 6.91
CA PRO A 109 -1.69 4.38 5.85
C PRO A 109 -0.23 3.93 5.73
N GLN A 110 -0.04 2.67 5.40
CA GLN A 110 1.27 2.12 5.06
C GLN A 110 1.56 2.29 3.57
N VAL A 111 0.52 2.28 2.73
CA VAL A 111 0.61 2.47 1.29
C VAL A 111 -0.55 3.33 0.83
N VAL A 112 -0.27 4.25 -0.07
CA VAL A 112 -1.28 5.07 -0.75
C VAL A 112 -1.16 4.85 -2.26
N PHE A 113 -2.22 4.36 -2.88
CA PHE A 113 -2.29 4.25 -4.34
C PHE A 113 -2.89 5.52 -4.92
N VAL A 114 -2.17 6.14 -5.84
CA VAL A 114 -2.58 7.35 -6.55
C VAL A 114 -2.61 7.09 -8.05
N ALA A 115 -3.35 7.93 -8.80
CA ALA A 115 -3.33 7.85 -10.25
C ALA A 115 -1.95 8.28 -10.78
N ASN A 116 -1.47 7.61 -11.83
CA ASN A 116 -0.16 7.95 -12.42
C ASN A 116 -0.09 9.36 -13.03
N HIS A 117 -1.25 9.96 -13.34
CA HIS A 117 -1.36 11.35 -13.80
C HIS A 117 -1.66 12.34 -12.65
N ALA A 118 -1.58 11.91 -11.39
CA ALA A 118 -1.79 12.79 -10.26
C ALA A 118 -0.78 13.95 -10.27
N PRO A 119 -1.21 15.17 -9.93
CA PRO A 119 -0.29 16.32 -9.92
C PRO A 119 0.86 16.12 -8.92
N PRO A 120 2.07 16.62 -9.22
CA PRO A 120 3.18 16.54 -8.26
C PRO A 120 2.86 17.14 -6.89
N ALA A 121 2.00 18.15 -6.85
CA ALA A 121 1.53 18.75 -5.60
C ALA A 121 0.74 17.78 -4.71
N MET A 122 0.18 16.72 -5.28
CA MET A 122 -0.48 15.64 -4.54
C MET A 122 0.50 14.56 -4.07
N ILE A 123 1.45 14.20 -4.94
CA ILE A 123 2.37 13.09 -4.70
C ILE A 123 3.42 13.45 -3.64
N ALA A 124 4.05 14.62 -3.77
CA ALA A 124 5.13 15.04 -2.89
C ALA A 124 4.72 15.14 -1.41
N PRO A 125 3.58 15.74 -1.04
CA PRO A 125 3.13 15.78 0.36
C PRO A 125 2.86 14.39 0.93
N THR A 126 2.33 13.48 0.12
CA THR A 126 2.07 12.08 0.53
C THR A 126 3.37 11.38 0.90
N GLN A 127 4.43 11.57 0.13
CA GLN A 127 5.76 11.02 0.41
C GLN A 127 6.42 11.66 1.64
N GLN A 128 6.32 12.99 1.77
CA GLN A 128 6.88 13.72 2.90
C GLN A 128 6.23 13.35 4.24
N ALA A 129 4.99 12.92 4.20
CA ALA A 129 4.28 12.42 5.37
C ALA A 129 4.79 11.04 5.85
N GLY A 130 5.81 10.48 5.21
CA GLY A 130 6.37 9.18 5.55
C GLY A 130 5.58 7.99 5.01
N ASN A 131 4.58 8.25 4.16
CA ASN A 131 3.78 7.21 3.54
C ASN A 131 4.30 6.97 2.11
N PRO A 132 4.63 5.72 1.76
CA PRO A 132 5.02 5.43 0.39
C PRO A 132 3.81 5.59 -0.53
N GLY A 133 3.92 6.51 -1.50
CA GLY A 133 2.94 6.66 -2.55
C GLY A 133 3.30 5.75 -3.71
N VAL A 134 2.38 4.88 -4.10
CA VAL A 134 2.58 3.98 -5.24
C VAL A 134 1.67 4.43 -6.37
N ALA A 135 2.26 4.75 -7.52
CA ALA A 135 1.50 5.04 -8.73
C ALA A 135 0.85 3.76 -9.26
N ASN A 136 -0.39 3.89 -9.75
CA ASN A 136 -1.16 2.75 -10.20
C ASN A 136 -0.49 2.08 -11.43
N PRO A 137 -0.07 0.82 -11.32
CA PRO A 137 0.56 0.11 -12.42
C PRO A 137 -0.40 -0.31 -13.53
N LEU A 138 -1.70 -0.20 -13.30
CA LEU A 138 -2.69 -0.73 -14.23
C LEU A 138 -3.19 0.28 -15.25
N ARG A 139 -2.89 1.55 -15.04
CA ARG A 139 -3.31 2.56 -16.00
C ARG A 139 -2.26 2.70 -17.08
N GLN A 140 -2.58 2.19 -18.26
CA GLN A 140 -1.88 2.58 -19.47
C GLN A 140 -2.41 3.96 -19.89
N ASP A 141 -1.52 4.91 -19.97
CA ASP A 141 -1.90 6.22 -20.48
C ASP A 141 -2.27 6.08 -21.96
N ALA A 142 -3.46 6.54 -22.28
CA ALA A 142 -3.88 6.69 -23.67
C ALA A 142 -2.94 7.63 -24.48
N ALA A 143 -2.02 8.31 -23.79
CA ALA A 143 -1.01 9.17 -24.40
C ALA A 143 0.22 8.39 -24.88
N GLY A 144 0.33 7.09 -24.62
CA GLY A 144 1.43 6.26 -25.14
C GLY A 144 1.28 5.83 -26.59
N GLU A 145 0.20 6.21 -27.23
CA GLU A 145 -0.06 5.82 -28.62
C GLU A 145 0.26 6.88 -29.68
N THR A 146 0.91 7.94 -29.31
CA THR A 146 1.34 8.90 -30.31
C THR A 146 2.84 8.99 -30.33
N ASN A 147 3.43 8.10 -31.09
CA ASN A 147 4.56 8.36 -32.01
C ASN A 147 5.32 7.09 -32.30
#